data_179178e03a8bd5c5c2b439c51f03555a
#
_entry.id   179178e03a8bd5c5c2b439c51f03555a
#
_cell.length_a   1.000
_cell.length_b   1.000
_cell.length_c   1.000
_cell.angle_alpha   90.00
_cell.angle_beta   90.00
_cell.angle_gamma   90.00
#
_symmetry.space_group_name_H-M   'P 1'
#
loop_
_entity.id
_entity.type
_entity.pdbx_description
1 polymer ?
#
loop_
_entity_poly.entity_id
_entity_poly.type
_entity_poly.pdbx_seq_one_letter_code
_entity_poly.pdbx_strand_id
1 'polypeptide(L)'
;MCTAATYQTRDFYFGRTLDYEFSYPSEVTITPRRFPLSFRHTGSMNEHYAIIGMAYVANGYPLYYDAINEKGLGMAGLNFVGNAAYAAPCEGKENIAQFEFIPWILAHCADLREARAALTGMNLTGTPFSETLPPASLHWLIADASGAIVVESMADGLHIYDDPVGILTNNPPFPQQMAILNRYRGLSPRQPQNTFAPGVELPCYSRGMGAKGLPGDLSSDSRFVRAAFTRMNSVSGEDETESVSQFFHILGSVEQVRGCCEVAPGQYEITIYTSCCNATRGVYYYTTYGNPQITAVDMHRTDLQGSTLTHYPLLPLEIKQQN
;
A
#
# COMPACT_ATOMS: atom_id res chain seq x y z
N MET A 1 -5.43 10.72 0.38
CA MET A 1 -4.07 10.35 0.87
C MET A 1 -4.00 8.84 1.06
N CYS A 2 -2.86 8.27 1.49
CA CYS A 2 -2.71 6.81 1.60
C CYS A 2 -1.51 6.47 2.46
N THR A 3 -1.48 5.25 3.01
CA THR A 3 -0.30 4.69 3.67
C THR A 3 -0.18 3.23 3.31
N ALA A 4 0.96 2.79 2.75
CA ALA A 4 1.27 1.39 2.53
C ALA A 4 2.31 0.91 3.53
N ALA A 5 2.24 -0.37 3.90
CA ALA A 5 3.11 -0.98 4.89
C ALA A 5 3.47 -2.42 4.52
N THR A 6 4.61 -2.85 5.02
CA THR A 6 5.02 -4.26 5.08
C THR A 6 5.12 -4.71 6.53
N TYR A 7 4.98 -5.99 6.79
CA TYR A 7 5.22 -6.59 8.10
C TYR A 7 5.70 -8.02 7.94
N GLN A 8 6.64 -8.43 8.75
CA GLN A 8 7.22 -9.77 8.68
C GLN A 8 7.13 -10.44 10.05
N THR A 9 6.50 -11.60 10.06
CA THR A 9 6.58 -12.58 11.16
C THR A 9 7.10 -13.88 10.57
N ARG A 10 6.44 -15.01 10.77
CA ARG A 10 6.71 -16.22 10.00
C ARG A 10 6.35 -16.05 8.52
N ASP A 11 5.20 -15.42 8.24
CA ASP A 11 4.73 -15.09 6.90
C ASP A 11 5.04 -13.60 6.60
N PHE A 12 5.02 -13.22 5.32
CA PHE A 12 5.17 -11.85 4.87
C PHE A 12 3.82 -11.21 4.60
N TYR A 13 3.63 -10.01 5.14
CA TYR A 13 2.40 -9.23 5.02
C TYR A 13 2.65 -7.91 4.31
N PHE A 14 1.72 -7.57 3.43
CA PHE A 14 1.73 -6.35 2.63
C PHE A 14 0.32 -5.75 2.59
N GLY A 15 0.17 -4.44 2.62
CA GLY A 15 -1.15 -3.81 2.48
C GLY A 15 -1.09 -2.30 2.63
N ARG A 16 -2.29 -1.69 2.63
CA ARG A 16 -2.39 -0.23 2.65
C ARG A 16 -3.69 0.27 3.28
N THR A 17 -3.75 1.58 3.60
CA THR A 17 -4.99 2.35 3.68
C THR A 17 -5.24 3.05 2.35
N LEU A 18 -6.47 3.05 1.84
CA LEU A 18 -6.92 3.94 0.77
C LEU A 18 -7.69 5.10 1.41
N ASP A 19 -7.07 6.27 1.44
CA ASP A 19 -7.68 7.46 2.05
C ASP A 19 -8.07 8.44 0.94
N TYR A 20 -9.39 8.74 0.84
CA TYR A 20 -9.93 9.63 -0.18
C TYR A 20 -11.31 10.17 0.23
N GLU A 21 -11.78 11.22 -0.44
CA GLU A 21 -13.06 11.87 -0.16
C GLU A 21 -14.25 11.22 -0.87
N PHE A 22 -14.01 10.35 -1.84
CA PHE A 22 -15.03 9.53 -2.50
C PHE A 22 -14.52 8.13 -2.84
N SER A 23 -15.46 7.19 -3.01
CA SER A 23 -15.13 5.79 -3.34
C SER A 23 -15.61 5.46 -4.75
N TYR A 24 -14.75 4.80 -5.52
CA TYR A 24 -15.17 4.05 -6.70
C TYR A 24 -15.81 2.72 -6.28
N PRO A 25 -16.61 2.06 -7.14
CA PRO A 25 -17.10 0.70 -6.90
C PRO A 25 -15.93 -0.29 -6.85
N SER A 26 -15.31 -0.40 -5.68
CA SER A 26 -14.14 -1.26 -5.46
C SER A 26 -14.57 -2.63 -4.97
N GLU A 27 -13.86 -3.65 -5.37
CA GLU A 27 -14.08 -5.03 -4.97
C GLU A 27 -12.75 -5.79 -4.91
N VAL A 28 -12.70 -6.90 -4.16
CA VAL A 28 -11.55 -7.79 -4.22
C VAL A 28 -11.67 -8.61 -5.49
N THR A 29 -10.68 -8.49 -6.37
CA THR A 29 -10.66 -9.14 -7.68
C THR A 29 -9.49 -10.11 -7.77
N ILE A 30 -9.76 -11.32 -8.29
CA ILE A 30 -8.73 -12.29 -8.65
C ILE A 30 -8.60 -12.33 -10.17
N THR A 31 -7.39 -12.06 -10.67
CA THR A 31 -7.00 -12.26 -12.07
C THR A 31 -6.30 -13.62 -12.17
N PRO A 32 -6.92 -14.66 -12.76
CA PRO A 32 -6.33 -15.97 -12.87
C PRO A 32 -5.26 -16.01 -13.99
N ARG A 33 -4.42 -17.05 -14.00
CA ARG A 33 -3.22 -17.17 -14.83
C ARG A 33 -3.44 -17.04 -16.34
N ARG A 34 -4.63 -17.35 -16.84
CA ARG A 34 -4.97 -17.31 -18.27
C ARG A 34 -5.95 -16.19 -18.64
N PHE A 35 -6.18 -15.25 -17.72
CA PHE A 35 -6.93 -14.06 -18.07
C PHE A 35 -6.12 -13.21 -19.06
N PRO A 36 -6.68 -12.81 -20.21
CA PRO A 36 -5.94 -12.03 -21.20
C PRO A 36 -5.73 -10.59 -20.70
N LEU A 37 -4.55 -10.32 -20.14
CA LEU A 37 -4.13 -8.96 -19.81
C LEU A 37 -3.66 -8.27 -21.08
N SER A 38 -4.37 -7.21 -21.49
CA SER A 38 -4.01 -6.37 -22.64
C SER A 38 -3.37 -5.09 -22.17
N PHE A 39 -2.19 -4.78 -22.69
CA PHE A 39 -1.40 -3.59 -22.40
C PHE A 39 -1.35 -2.66 -23.59
N ARG A 40 -1.38 -1.34 -23.37
CA ARG A 40 -1.49 -0.31 -24.41
C ARG A 40 -0.34 -0.34 -25.42
N HIS A 41 0.86 -0.65 -24.95
CA HIS A 41 2.08 -0.54 -25.77
C HIS A 41 2.82 -1.86 -25.96
N THR A 42 2.57 -2.87 -25.13
CA THR A 42 3.34 -4.13 -25.11
C THR A 42 2.53 -5.34 -25.55
N GLY A 43 1.28 -5.12 -26.01
CA GLY A 43 0.41 -6.20 -26.50
C GLY A 43 -0.35 -6.91 -25.42
N SER A 44 -0.61 -8.21 -25.60
CA SER A 44 -1.41 -9.00 -24.65
C SER A 44 -0.61 -10.16 -24.09
N MET A 45 -0.81 -10.44 -22.80
CA MET A 45 -0.27 -11.58 -22.07
C MET A 45 -1.41 -12.53 -21.72
N ASN A 46 -1.32 -13.79 -22.19
CA ASN A 46 -2.35 -14.80 -21.99
C ASN A 46 -1.95 -15.88 -20.96
N GLU A 47 -0.73 -15.81 -20.46
CA GLU A 47 -0.22 -16.65 -19.36
C GLU A 47 0.67 -15.82 -18.47
N HIS A 48 0.34 -15.76 -17.18
CA HIS A 48 1.02 -14.92 -16.19
C HIS A 48 0.77 -15.45 -14.78
N TYR A 49 1.40 -14.86 -13.77
CA TYR A 49 1.08 -15.18 -12.38
C TYR A 49 -0.34 -14.70 -12.02
N ALA A 50 -1.06 -15.50 -11.24
CA ALA A 50 -2.35 -15.09 -10.71
C ALA A 50 -2.18 -13.92 -9.72
N ILE A 51 -3.12 -12.97 -9.74
CA ILE A 51 -3.10 -11.75 -8.95
C ILE A 51 -4.38 -11.67 -8.11
N ILE A 52 -4.27 -11.23 -6.86
CA ILE A 52 -5.41 -10.86 -6.01
C ILE A 52 -5.20 -9.47 -5.44
N GLY A 53 -6.21 -8.62 -5.45
CA GLY A 53 -6.12 -7.28 -4.89
C GLY A 53 -7.42 -6.52 -4.90
N MET A 54 -7.42 -5.31 -4.33
CA MET A 54 -8.53 -4.38 -4.41
C MET A 54 -8.48 -3.66 -5.76
N ALA A 55 -9.55 -3.73 -6.53
CA ALA A 55 -9.62 -3.15 -7.86
C ALA A 55 -10.95 -2.43 -8.12
N TYR A 56 -10.92 -1.44 -8.99
CA TYR A 56 -12.07 -0.99 -9.75
C TYR A 56 -12.03 -1.67 -11.12
N VAL A 57 -13.01 -2.54 -11.39
CA VAL A 57 -13.08 -3.24 -12.67
C VAL A 57 -13.86 -2.39 -13.67
N ALA A 58 -13.16 -1.82 -14.64
CA ALA A 58 -13.71 -0.99 -15.68
C ALA A 58 -13.56 -1.67 -17.05
N ASN A 59 -14.67 -1.82 -17.79
CA ASN A 59 -14.68 -2.48 -19.11
C ASN A 59 -14.00 -3.87 -19.10
N GLY A 60 -14.18 -4.62 -18.00
CA GLY A 60 -13.59 -5.95 -17.84
C GLY A 60 -12.07 -5.95 -17.54
N TYR A 61 -11.47 -4.78 -17.29
CA TYR A 61 -10.05 -4.65 -16.92
C TYR A 61 -9.91 -4.29 -15.43
N PRO A 62 -9.06 -5.00 -14.65
CA PRO A 62 -8.87 -4.74 -13.23
C PRO A 62 -7.89 -3.59 -13.01
N LEU A 63 -8.38 -2.42 -12.61
CA LEU A 63 -7.58 -1.28 -12.19
C LEU A 63 -7.25 -1.44 -10.70
N TYR A 64 -6.12 -2.07 -10.39
CA TYR A 64 -5.70 -2.35 -9.03
C TYR A 64 -5.21 -1.10 -8.30
N TYR A 65 -5.63 -0.93 -7.05
CA TYR A 65 -5.07 0.03 -6.10
C TYR A 65 -3.89 -0.56 -5.34
N ASP A 66 -4.02 -1.82 -4.91
CA ASP A 66 -3.01 -2.69 -4.33
C ASP A 66 -3.34 -4.14 -4.63
N ALA A 67 -2.31 -4.96 -4.76
CA ALA A 67 -2.45 -6.38 -5.03
C ALA A 67 -1.19 -7.15 -4.64
N ILE A 68 -1.33 -8.46 -4.55
CA ILE A 68 -0.23 -9.41 -4.50
C ILE A 68 -0.38 -10.43 -5.63
N ASN A 69 0.73 -11.01 -6.07
CA ASN A 69 0.67 -12.19 -6.93
C ASN A 69 0.85 -13.49 -6.13
N GLU A 70 0.60 -14.61 -6.77
CA GLU A 70 0.73 -15.95 -6.18
C GLU A 70 2.16 -16.35 -5.77
N LYS A 71 3.16 -15.54 -6.13
CA LYS A 71 4.57 -15.73 -5.75
C LYS A 71 4.98 -14.97 -4.51
N GLY A 72 4.09 -14.10 -4.02
CA GLY A 72 4.32 -13.32 -2.81
C GLY A 72 4.87 -11.92 -3.03
N LEU A 73 4.94 -11.44 -4.28
CA LEU A 73 5.26 -10.06 -4.58
C LEU A 73 4.02 -9.20 -4.40
N GLY A 74 4.13 -8.10 -3.65
CA GLY A 74 3.08 -7.12 -3.42
C GLY A 74 3.41 -5.76 -4.03
N MET A 75 2.36 -5.05 -4.48
CA MET A 75 2.49 -3.70 -5.01
C MET A 75 1.26 -2.85 -4.68
N ALA A 76 1.48 -1.58 -4.32
CA ALA A 76 0.43 -0.60 -4.07
C ALA A 76 0.78 0.76 -4.70
N GLY A 77 -0.21 1.43 -5.30
CA GLY A 77 -0.08 2.78 -5.82
C GLY A 77 -0.68 3.80 -4.86
N LEU A 78 0.07 4.85 -4.52
CA LEU A 78 -0.32 5.89 -3.59
C LEU A 78 -0.28 7.26 -4.27
N ASN A 79 -1.14 8.17 -3.85
CA ASN A 79 -1.25 9.49 -4.44
C ASN A 79 0.04 10.32 -4.27
N PHE A 80 0.53 10.91 -5.37
CA PHE A 80 1.81 11.64 -5.44
C PHE A 80 1.66 12.94 -6.27
N VAL A 81 0.59 13.66 -6.01
CA VAL A 81 0.20 14.88 -6.73
C VAL A 81 1.29 15.94 -6.69
N GLY A 82 1.56 16.56 -7.86
CA GLY A 82 2.54 17.62 -8.01
C GLY A 82 3.98 17.13 -8.19
N ASN A 83 4.26 15.83 -7.96
CA ASN A 83 5.58 15.24 -8.18
C ASN A 83 5.56 14.19 -9.30
N ALA A 84 4.48 13.40 -9.40
CA ALA A 84 4.35 12.40 -10.45
C ALA A 84 4.37 13.04 -11.84
N ALA A 85 5.21 12.51 -12.73
CA ALA A 85 5.28 12.86 -14.13
C ALA A 85 5.51 11.59 -14.96
N TYR A 86 4.81 11.50 -16.09
CA TYR A 86 4.89 10.36 -16.99
C TYR A 86 5.39 10.82 -18.37
N ALA A 87 6.27 10.03 -18.96
CA ALA A 87 6.84 10.33 -20.26
C ALA A 87 5.89 9.95 -21.41
N ALA A 88 6.18 10.45 -22.61
CA ALA A 88 5.63 9.89 -23.84
C ALA A 88 6.24 8.51 -24.13
N PRO A 89 5.56 7.62 -24.88
CA PRO A 89 6.15 6.39 -25.36
C PRO A 89 7.49 6.63 -26.08
N CYS A 90 8.46 5.78 -25.78
CA CYS A 90 9.85 5.91 -26.23
C CYS A 90 10.31 4.60 -26.87
N GLU A 91 10.96 4.68 -28.04
CA GLU A 91 11.51 3.52 -28.73
C GLU A 91 12.67 2.89 -27.93
N GLY A 92 12.74 1.56 -27.92
CA GLY A 92 13.78 0.81 -27.23
C GLY A 92 13.56 0.64 -25.72
N LYS A 93 12.41 1.07 -25.19
CA LYS A 93 12.01 0.85 -23.79
C LYS A 93 10.70 0.09 -23.71
N GLU A 94 10.50 -0.58 -22.57
CA GLU A 94 9.23 -1.18 -22.19
C GLU A 94 8.26 -0.08 -21.75
N ASN A 95 7.35 0.32 -22.68
CA ASN A 95 6.38 1.39 -22.40
C ASN A 95 5.16 0.83 -21.70
N ILE A 96 4.91 1.24 -20.47
CA ILE A 96 3.79 0.77 -19.66
C ILE A 96 2.93 1.97 -19.26
N ALA A 97 1.63 1.92 -19.53
CA ALA A 97 0.73 2.96 -19.06
C ALA A 97 0.61 2.92 -17.54
N GLN A 98 0.46 4.07 -16.91
CA GLN A 98 0.45 4.19 -15.46
C GLN A 98 -0.55 3.23 -14.79
N PHE A 99 -1.76 3.08 -15.34
CA PHE A 99 -2.80 2.21 -14.79
C PHE A 99 -2.50 0.71 -14.95
N GLU A 100 -1.60 0.35 -15.86
CA GLU A 100 -1.16 -1.04 -16.13
C GLU A 100 0.00 -1.46 -15.22
N PHE A 101 0.62 -0.54 -14.50
CA PHE A 101 1.89 -0.80 -13.85
C PHE A 101 1.79 -1.88 -12.76
N ILE A 102 0.73 -1.85 -11.92
CA ILE A 102 0.51 -2.90 -10.92
C ILE A 102 0.28 -4.26 -11.59
N PRO A 103 -0.72 -4.44 -12.48
CA PRO A 103 -0.92 -5.74 -13.11
C PRO A 103 0.26 -6.19 -13.96
N TRP A 104 0.99 -5.27 -14.60
CA TRP A 104 2.16 -5.63 -15.40
C TRP A 104 3.28 -6.23 -14.53
N ILE A 105 3.69 -5.55 -13.46
CA ILE A 105 4.73 -6.02 -12.55
C ILE A 105 4.34 -7.36 -11.91
N LEU A 106 3.12 -7.46 -11.39
CA LEU A 106 2.67 -8.66 -10.68
C LEU A 106 2.43 -9.86 -11.62
N ALA A 107 2.13 -9.61 -12.88
CA ALA A 107 1.99 -10.64 -13.90
C ALA A 107 3.33 -11.23 -14.35
N HIS A 108 4.37 -10.39 -14.44
CA HIS A 108 5.68 -10.76 -15.02
C HIS A 108 6.70 -11.21 -13.97
N CYS A 109 6.70 -10.59 -12.77
CA CYS A 109 7.79 -10.71 -11.80
C CYS A 109 7.39 -11.64 -10.65
N ALA A 110 8.22 -12.63 -10.35
CA ALA A 110 7.99 -13.53 -9.23
C ALA A 110 8.41 -12.92 -7.89
N ASP A 111 9.43 -12.05 -7.90
CA ASP A 111 10.05 -11.50 -6.71
C ASP A 111 10.53 -10.06 -6.93
N LEU A 112 11.01 -9.43 -5.86
CA LEU A 112 11.51 -8.06 -5.86
C LEU A 112 12.76 -7.89 -6.74
N ARG A 113 13.60 -8.92 -6.86
CA ARG A 113 14.80 -8.92 -7.71
C ARG A 113 14.40 -8.84 -9.19
N GLU A 114 13.39 -9.59 -9.61
CA GLU A 114 12.86 -9.55 -10.97
C GLU A 114 12.17 -8.21 -11.26
N ALA A 115 11.40 -7.70 -10.30
CA ALA A 115 10.78 -6.38 -10.41
C ALA A 115 11.84 -5.27 -10.62
N ARG A 116 12.95 -5.27 -9.85
CA ARG A 116 14.06 -4.32 -10.05
C ARG A 116 14.69 -4.43 -11.43
N ALA A 117 14.90 -5.63 -11.92
CA ALA A 117 15.47 -5.86 -13.25
C ALA A 117 14.55 -5.30 -14.35
N ALA A 118 13.24 -5.56 -14.24
CA ALA A 118 12.24 -5.07 -15.17
C ALA A 118 12.18 -3.53 -15.20
N LEU A 119 12.26 -2.87 -14.04
CA LEU A 119 12.23 -1.41 -13.92
C LEU A 119 13.38 -0.71 -14.65
N THR A 120 14.55 -1.37 -14.84
CA THR A 120 15.72 -0.76 -15.48
C THR A 120 15.47 -0.36 -16.94
N GLY A 121 14.65 -1.13 -17.66
CA GLY A 121 14.30 -0.86 -19.07
C GLY A 121 12.95 -0.19 -19.28
N MET A 122 12.23 0.12 -18.20
CA MET A 122 10.84 0.57 -18.26
C MET A 122 10.71 2.07 -18.51
N ASN A 123 9.60 2.43 -19.16
CA ASN A 123 9.14 3.79 -19.33
C ASN A 123 7.67 3.88 -18.95
N LEU A 124 7.36 4.57 -17.86
CA LEU A 124 5.97 4.79 -17.44
C LEU A 124 5.36 5.93 -18.27
N THR A 125 4.26 5.62 -18.96
CA THR A 125 3.61 6.56 -19.87
C THR A 125 2.32 7.15 -19.30
N GLY A 126 2.02 8.38 -19.67
CA GLY A 126 0.77 9.07 -19.34
C GLY A 126 -0.41 8.66 -20.23
N THR A 127 -0.40 7.46 -20.81
CA THR A 127 -1.50 6.96 -21.64
C THR A 127 -2.73 6.71 -20.75
N PRO A 128 -3.89 7.36 -21.02
CA PRO A 128 -5.08 7.21 -20.19
C PRO A 128 -5.74 5.84 -20.37
N PHE A 129 -6.45 5.38 -19.37
CA PHE A 129 -7.33 4.21 -19.51
C PHE A 129 -8.52 4.54 -20.43
N SER A 130 -9.17 5.68 -20.20
CA SER A 130 -10.24 6.24 -21.04
C SER A 130 -10.26 7.76 -20.90
N GLU A 131 -11.14 8.43 -21.66
CA GLU A 131 -11.34 9.88 -21.53
C GLU A 131 -11.81 10.30 -20.12
N THR A 132 -12.57 9.44 -19.44
CA THR A 132 -13.08 9.70 -18.08
C THR A 132 -12.18 9.21 -16.98
N LEU A 133 -11.15 8.41 -17.29
CA LEU A 133 -10.15 7.88 -16.37
C LEU A 133 -8.74 8.22 -16.87
N PRO A 134 -8.30 9.47 -16.63
CA PRO A 134 -6.95 9.93 -16.97
C PRO A 134 -5.90 9.26 -16.08
N PRO A 135 -4.61 9.38 -16.40
CA PRO A 135 -3.54 8.88 -15.54
C PRO A 135 -3.61 9.51 -14.16
N ALA A 136 -3.61 8.69 -13.12
CA ALA A 136 -3.52 9.15 -11.74
C ALA A 136 -2.06 9.50 -11.39
N SER A 137 -1.85 10.57 -10.62
CA SER A 137 -0.54 10.95 -10.13
C SER A 137 -0.15 10.04 -8.97
N LEU A 138 0.64 8.98 -9.22
CA LEU A 138 1.00 7.96 -8.24
C LEU A 138 2.50 7.78 -8.10
N HIS A 139 2.90 7.23 -6.95
CA HIS A 139 4.14 6.50 -6.72
C HIS A 139 3.82 5.15 -6.07
N TRP A 140 4.77 4.23 -6.00
CA TRP A 140 4.47 2.84 -5.65
C TRP A 140 5.42 2.27 -4.63
N LEU A 141 4.88 1.44 -3.73
CA LEU A 141 5.61 0.50 -2.90
C LEU A 141 5.53 -0.87 -3.56
N ILE A 142 6.69 -1.51 -3.78
CA ILE A 142 6.80 -2.89 -4.25
C ILE A 142 7.62 -3.67 -3.21
N ALA A 143 7.13 -4.82 -2.77
CA ALA A 143 7.78 -5.57 -1.70
C ALA A 143 7.49 -7.07 -1.76
N ASP A 144 8.44 -7.84 -1.24
CA ASP A 144 8.30 -9.24 -0.90
C ASP A 144 9.02 -9.54 0.44
N ALA A 145 9.14 -10.80 0.83
CA ALA A 145 9.82 -11.20 2.06
C ALA A 145 11.30 -10.79 2.13
N SER A 146 11.94 -10.44 1.01
CA SER A 146 13.35 -10.01 0.96
C SER A 146 13.55 -8.52 1.23
N GLY A 147 12.49 -7.70 1.10
CA GLY A 147 12.55 -6.26 1.32
C GLY A 147 11.49 -5.46 0.58
N ALA A 148 11.72 -4.16 0.50
CA ALA A 148 10.82 -3.22 -0.17
C ALA A 148 11.58 -2.17 -0.99
N ILE A 149 10.95 -1.68 -2.06
CA ILE A 149 11.40 -0.54 -2.85
C ILE A 149 10.27 0.43 -3.08
N VAL A 150 10.62 1.71 -3.18
CA VAL A 150 9.73 2.77 -3.65
C VAL A 150 10.08 3.14 -5.08
N VAL A 151 9.07 3.26 -5.93
CA VAL A 151 9.20 3.66 -7.33
C VAL A 151 8.47 4.99 -7.53
N GLU A 152 9.21 6.01 -7.97
CA GLU A 152 8.72 7.37 -8.24
C GLU A 152 9.06 7.76 -9.69
N SER A 153 8.03 8.02 -10.51
CA SER A 153 8.19 8.59 -11.84
C SER A 153 8.01 10.09 -11.74
N MET A 154 9.08 10.85 -11.92
CA MET A 154 9.13 12.30 -11.79
C MET A 154 9.61 12.96 -13.08
N ALA A 155 9.63 14.29 -13.13
CA ALA A 155 10.00 15.05 -14.34
C ALA A 155 11.43 14.76 -14.83
N ASP A 156 12.33 14.35 -13.93
CA ASP A 156 13.73 14.00 -14.21
C ASP A 156 13.95 12.49 -14.44
N GLY A 157 12.88 11.66 -14.39
CA GLY A 157 12.93 10.25 -14.73
C GLY A 157 12.28 9.32 -13.71
N LEU A 158 12.55 8.02 -13.89
CA LEU A 158 12.08 6.95 -13.00
C LEU A 158 13.13 6.70 -11.91
N HIS A 159 12.73 6.88 -10.66
CA HIS A 159 13.58 6.68 -9.49
C HIS A 159 13.16 5.43 -8.73
N ILE A 160 14.13 4.67 -8.24
CA ILE A 160 13.94 3.45 -7.47
C ILE A 160 14.77 3.58 -6.20
N TYR A 161 14.11 3.54 -5.05
CA TYR A 161 14.76 3.66 -3.74
C TYR A 161 14.57 2.39 -2.92
N ASP A 162 15.60 1.99 -2.17
CA ASP A 162 15.44 0.99 -1.12
C ASP A 162 14.64 1.56 0.02
N ASP A 163 13.64 0.81 0.50
CA ASP A 163 12.83 1.19 1.64
C ASP A 163 13.14 0.31 2.87
N PRO A 164 14.05 0.75 3.75
CA PRO A 164 14.42 -0.03 4.93
C PRO A 164 13.36 -0.02 6.04
N VAL A 165 12.38 0.89 5.96
CA VAL A 165 11.31 0.98 6.96
C VAL A 165 10.01 0.31 6.52
N GLY A 166 9.90 -0.05 5.23
CA GLY A 166 8.75 -0.75 4.66
C GLY A 166 7.43 0.03 4.78
N ILE A 167 7.50 1.37 4.66
CA ILE A 167 6.38 2.30 4.73
C ILE A 167 6.47 3.30 3.59
N LEU A 168 5.34 3.54 2.93
CA LEU A 168 5.19 4.64 1.99
C LEU A 168 3.90 5.40 2.31
N THR A 169 3.95 6.75 2.26
CA THR A 169 2.77 7.60 2.36
C THR A 169 2.54 8.35 1.05
N ASN A 170 2.51 9.66 1.07
CA ASN A 170 2.30 10.49 -0.12
C ASN A 170 3.50 11.44 -0.32
N ASN A 171 3.26 12.74 -0.57
CA ASN A 171 4.30 13.77 -0.61
C ASN A 171 4.98 13.95 0.76
N PRO A 172 6.22 14.37 0.81
CA PRO A 172 7.17 14.67 -0.27
C PRO A 172 7.79 13.40 -0.89
N PRO A 173 8.66 13.50 -1.91
CA PRO A 173 9.42 12.38 -2.45
C PRO A 173 10.13 11.55 -1.38
N PHE A 174 10.25 10.24 -1.60
CA PHE A 174 10.69 9.26 -0.60
C PHE A 174 12.01 9.60 0.11
N PRO A 175 13.07 10.10 -0.56
CA PRO A 175 14.29 10.51 0.14
C PRO A 175 14.08 11.60 1.18
N GLN A 176 13.10 12.48 0.96
CA GLN A 176 12.75 13.51 1.92
C GLN A 176 11.94 12.92 3.09
N GLN A 177 11.03 11.97 2.84
CA GLN A 177 10.34 11.23 3.90
C GLN A 177 11.35 10.54 4.82
N MET A 178 12.34 9.84 4.25
CA MET A 178 13.41 9.21 5.02
C MET A 178 14.24 10.22 5.82
N ALA A 179 14.56 11.39 5.24
CA ALA A 179 15.30 12.43 5.93
C ALA A 179 14.54 13.00 7.15
N ILE A 180 13.20 13.05 7.09
CA ILE A 180 12.36 13.52 8.20
C ILE A 180 12.52 12.62 9.45
N LEU A 181 12.73 11.31 9.30
CA LEU A 181 12.93 10.39 10.42
C LEU A 181 14.07 10.80 11.34
N ASN A 182 15.10 11.49 10.83
CA ASN A 182 16.21 11.98 11.64
C ASN A 182 15.77 12.89 12.79
N ARG A 183 14.66 13.62 12.62
CA ARG A 183 14.10 14.50 13.66
C ARG A 183 13.50 13.71 14.82
N TYR A 184 13.16 12.44 14.59
CA TYR A 184 12.44 11.57 15.52
C TYR A 184 13.30 10.41 16.06
N ARG A 185 14.62 10.43 15.79
CA ARG A 185 15.55 9.37 16.22
C ARG A 185 15.63 9.15 17.73
N GLY A 186 15.10 10.07 18.52
CA GLY A 186 15.01 9.96 19.98
C GLY A 186 13.77 9.23 20.48
N LEU A 187 12.81 8.92 19.60
CA LEU A 187 11.62 8.16 19.97
C LEU A 187 11.97 6.71 20.35
N SER A 188 11.28 6.20 21.36
CA SER A 188 11.48 4.83 21.86
C SER A 188 10.18 4.28 22.44
N PRO A 189 9.92 2.95 22.35
CA PRO A 189 8.83 2.32 23.09
C PRO A 189 9.12 2.24 24.61
N ARG A 190 10.36 2.50 25.03
CA ARG A 190 10.79 2.45 26.43
C ARG A 190 10.58 3.80 27.11
N GLN A 191 10.45 3.77 28.43
CA GLN A 191 10.43 5.01 29.23
C GLN A 191 11.78 5.73 29.10
N PRO A 192 11.75 7.08 28.90
CA PRO A 192 12.97 7.85 28.76
C PRO A 192 13.66 8.06 30.11
N GLN A 193 14.98 8.15 30.08
CA GLN A 193 15.77 8.65 31.21
C GLN A 193 15.79 10.19 31.16
N ASN A 194 15.94 10.82 32.34
CA ASN A 194 16.13 12.26 32.38
C ASN A 194 17.53 12.63 31.83
N THR A 195 17.58 13.09 30.59
CA THR A 195 18.78 13.63 29.95
C THR A 195 18.71 15.16 29.78
N PHE A 196 17.61 15.78 30.24
CA PHE A 196 17.38 17.21 30.03
C PHE A 196 18.30 18.08 30.93
N ALA A 197 18.34 17.80 32.23
CA ALA A 197 19.20 18.52 33.13
C ALA A 197 19.64 17.65 34.31
N PRO A 198 20.97 17.42 34.50
CA PRO A 198 21.49 16.79 35.71
C PRO A 198 21.13 17.61 36.95
N GLY A 199 20.65 16.93 38.00
CA GLY A 199 20.29 17.55 39.27
C GLY A 199 18.87 18.13 39.34
N VAL A 200 18.11 18.09 38.25
CA VAL A 200 16.67 18.37 38.25
C VAL A 200 15.91 17.05 38.21
N GLU A 201 15.08 16.82 39.24
CA GLU A 201 14.27 15.62 39.31
C GLU A 201 13.05 15.70 38.36
N LEU A 202 13.04 14.93 37.30
CA LEU A 202 11.98 14.87 36.30
C LEU A 202 11.52 13.41 36.10
N PRO A 203 10.70 12.89 37.02
CA PRO A 203 10.22 11.51 36.94
C PRO A 203 9.21 11.34 35.82
N CYS A 204 9.17 10.14 35.23
CA CYS A 204 8.10 9.77 34.32
C CYS A 204 6.76 9.72 35.06
N TYR A 205 5.76 10.46 34.63
CA TYR A 205 4.43 10.53 35.23
C TYR A 205 3.38 9.65 34.54
N SER A 206 3.70 9.07 33.38
CA SER A 206 2.82 8.15 32.66
C SER A 206 3.61 7.12 31.84
N ARG A 207 2.93 6.05 31.39
CA ARG A 207 3.50 5.09 30.43
C ARG A 207 3.52 5.73 29.03
N GLY A 208 4.39 5.21 28.13
CA GLY A 208 4.47 5.66 26.73
C GLY A 208 5.24 6.98 26.52
N MET A 209 5.87 7.53 27.54
CA MET A 209 6.58 8.83 27.43
C MET A 209 7.80 8.77 26.50
N GLY A 210 8.34 7.59 26.18
CA GLY A 210 9.40 7.43 25.19
C GLY A 210 8.99 7.79 23.77
N ALA A 211 7.69 7.73 23.48
CA ALA A 211 7.12 8.17 22.19
C ALA A 211 6.64 9.64 22.22
N LYS A 212 6.98 10.42 23.25
CA LYS A 212 6.57 11.82 23.33
C LYS A 212 7.19 12.64 22.20
N GLY A 213 6.34 13.30 21.42
CA GLY A 213 6.73 14.00 20.19
C GLY A 213 6.46 13.18 18.92
N LEU A 214 5.96 11.93 19.02
CA LEU A 214 5.40 11.25 17.87
C LEU A 214 4.28 12.10 17.26
N PRO A 215 4.33 12.45 15.95
CA PRO A 215 3.37 13.38 15.37
C PRO A 215 1.98 12.75 15.31
N GLY A 216 0.94 13.52 15.65
CA GLY A 216 -0.44 13.06 15.73
C GLY A 216 -1.35 13.60 14.63
N ASP A 217 -0.88 14.58 13.84
CA ASP A 217 -1.66 15.12 12.73
C ASP A 217 -1.73 14.15 11.53
N LEU A 218 -2.58 14.48 10.55
CA LEU A 218 -2.93 13.60 9.44
C LEU A 218 -2.12 13.85 8.17
N SER A 219 -1.13 14.77 8.20
CA SER A 219 -0.25 15.04 7.06
C SER A 219 0.54 13.79 6.64
N SER A 220 1.01 13.79 5.41
CA SER A 220 1.72 12.64 4.84
C SER A 220 3.00 12.30 5.61
N ASP A 221 3.82 13.30 5.94
CA ASP A 221 5.07 13.12 6.69
C ASP A 221 4.82 12.68 8.14
N SER A 222 3.79 13.22 8.80
CA SER A 222 3.40 12.78 10.15
C SER A 222 2.89 11.33 10.15
N ARG A 223 2.11 10.93 9.16
CA ARG A 223 1.67 9.54 9.00
C ARG A 223 2.86 8.61 8.68
N PHE A 224 3.81 9.06 7.86
CA PHE A 224 5.03 8.29 7.57
C PHE A 224 5.81 7.99 8.85
N VAL A 225 6.10 9.02 9.66
CA VAL A 225 6.81 8.87 10.94
C VAL A 225 6.05 7.95 11.89
N ARG A 226 4.74 8.15 12.03
CA ARG A 226 3.89 7.38 12.94
C ARG A 226 3.79 5.91 12.52
N ALA A 227 3.55 5.65 11.22
CA ALA A 227 3.50 4.29 10.69
C ALA A 227 4.86 3.58 10.80
N ALA A 228 5.96 4.27 10.46
CA ALA A 228 7.30 3.73 10.60
C ALA A 228 7.62 3.38 12.07
N PHE A 229 7.37 4.27 13.01
CA PHE A 229 7.57 4.01 14.43
C PHE A 229 6.71 2.83 14.91
N THR A 230 5.43 2.80 14.55
CA THR A 230 4.52 1.74 14.95
C THR A 230 4.96 0.40 14.38
N ARG A 231 5.21 0.34 13.07
CA ARG A 231 5.65 -0.89 12.40
C ARG A 231 6.96 -1.45 12.98
N MET A 232 7.96 -0.58 13.14
CA MET A 232 9.31 -0.98 13.58
C MET A 232 9.36 -1.43 15.05
N ASN A 233 8.37 -1.05 15.87
CA ASN A 233 8.30 -1.41 17.29
C ASN A 233 7.15 -2.38 17.61
N SER A 234 6.34 -2.74 16.61
CA SER A 234 5.25 -3.70 16.77
C SER A 234 5.79 -5.11 17.04
N VAL A 235 5.10 -5.82 17.93
CA VAL A 235 5.37 -7.22 18.26
C VAL A 235 4.07 -8.00 18.15
N SER A 236 4.10 -9.14 17.48
CA SER A 236 3.00 -10.13 17.46
C SER A 236 3.55 -11.55 17.63
N GLY A 237 2.67 -12.51 17.86
CA GLY A 237 3.00 -13.91 17.64
C GLY A 237 3.27 -14.23 16.17
N GLU A 238 3.63 -15.48 15.90
CA GLU A 238 3.97 -15.94 14.55
C GLU A 238 2.76 -16.53 13.79
N ASP A 239 1.63 -16.73 14.47
CA ASP A 239 0.44 -17.25 13.81
C ASP A 239 -0.22 -16.16 12.94
N GLU A 240 -0.97 -16.61 11.92
CA GLU A 240 -1.58 -15.72 10.93
C GLU A 240 -2.60 -14.77 11.55
N THR A 241 -3.41 -15.23 12.51
CA THR A 241 -4.47 -14.44 13.12
C THR A 241 -3.90 -13.26 13.91
N GLU A 242 -2.87 -13.51 14.73
CA GLU A 242 -2.17 -12.47 15.48
C GLU A 242 -1.45 -11.50 14.56
N SER A 243 -0.77 -12.01 13.52
CA SER A 243 -0.02 -11.20 12.57
C SER A 243 -0.94 -10.29 11.75
N VAL A 244 -2.07 -10.80 11.25
CA VAL A 244 -3.11 -10.02 10.55
C VAL A 244 -3.69 -8.95 11.47
N SER A 245 -4.07 -9.33 12.70
CA SER A 245 -4.58 -8.37 13.69
C SER A 245 -3.56 -7.26 13.96
N GLN A 246 -2.28 -7.61 14.18
CA GLN A 246 -1.22 -6.64 14.39
C GLN A 246 -1.02 -5.72 13.19
N PHE A 247 -1.12 -6.24 11.97
CA PHE A 247 -1.01 -5.43 10.76
C PHE A 247 -2.11 -4.36 10.68
N PHE A 248 -3.36 -4.73 11.00
CA PHE A 248 -4.45 -3.76 11.08
C PHE A 248 -4.23 -2.72 12.17
N HIS A 249 -3.63 -3.07 13.31
CA HIS A 249 -3.24 -2.10 14.34
C HIS A 249 -2.13 -1.16 13.88
N ILE A 250 -1.16 -1.63 13.07
CA ILE A 250 -0.13 -0.76 12.49
C ILE A 250 -0.78 0.30 11.60
N LEU A 251 -1.61 -0.10 10.64
CA LEU A 251 -2.29 0.83 9.74
C LEU A 251 -3.40 1.64 10.42
N GLY A 252 -4.07 1.09 11.43
CA GLY A 252 -5.03 1.81 12.26
C GLY A 252 -4.42 3.04 12.97
N SER A 253 -3.10 3.04 13.21
CA SER A 253 -2.40 4.21 13.77
C SER A 253 -2.43 5.45 12.87
N VAL A 254 -2.75 5.30 11.59
CA VAL A 254 -2.77 6.37 10.57
C VAL A 254 -4.12 6.47 9.84
N GLU A 255 -5.15 5.84 10.37
CA GLU A 255 -6.50 5.87 9.81
C GLU A 255 -7.07 7.29 9.80
N GLN A 256 -7.78 7.63 8.71
CA GLN A 256 -8.43 8.92 8.50
C GLN A 256 -9.90 8.84 8.95
N VAL A 257 -10.25 9.64 9.97
CA VAL A 257 -11.60 9.69 10.53
C VAL A 257 -12.39 10.84 9.91
N ARG A 258 -13.63 10.58 9.51
CA ARG A 258 -14.50 11.59 8.89
C ARG A 258 -14.63 12.84 9.79
N GLY A 259 -14.43 14.01 9.17
CA GLY A 259 -14.48 15.30 9.84
C GLY A 259 -13.12 15.80 10.32
N CYS A 260 -12.06 14.96 10.34
CA CYS A 260 -10.74 15.34 10.79
C CYS A 260 -9.82 15.88 9.68
N CYS A 261 -10.15 15.61 8.41
CA CYS A 261 -9.44 16.12 7.23
C CYS A 261 -10.46 16.61 6.20
N GLU A 262 -10.71 17.91 6.14
CA GLU A 262 -11.59 18.54 5.15
C GLU A 262 -10.78 18.93 3.91
N VAL A 263 -11.17 18.42 2.73
CA VAL A 263 -10.50 18.68 1.45
C VAL A 263 -11.21 19.76 0.64
N ALA A 264 -12.51 19.93 0.86
CA ALA A 264 -13.35 21.00 0.36
C ALA A 264 -14.56 21.15 1.29
N PRO A 265 -15.32 22.26 1.26
CA PRO A 265 -16.45 22.47 2.15
C PRO A 265 -17.42 21.28 2.17
N GLY A 266 -17.53 20.60 3.32
CA GLY A 266 -18.36 19.42 3.53
C GLY A 266 -17.84 18.12 2.90
N GLN A 267 -16.65 18.10 2.34
CA GLN A 267 -15.98 16.91 1.80
C GLN A 267 -14.80 16.52 2.68
N TYR A 268 -14.83 15.33 3.19
CA TYR A 268 -13.87 14.82 4.15
C TYR A 268 -13.12 13.62 3.59
N GLU A 269 -11.81 13.62 3.74
CA GLU A 269 -11.01 12.43 3.52
C GLU A 269 -11.26 11.40 4.63
N ILE A 270 -11.45 10.14 4.24
CA ILE A 270 -11.63 9.00 5.13
C ILE A 270 -10.82 7.82 4.64
N THR A 271 -10.46 6.92 5.52
CA THR A 271 -9.91 5.61 5.13
C THR A 271 -11.05 4.75 4.57
N ILE A 272 -11.18 4.70 3.26
CA ILE A 272 -12.23 3.95 2.56
C ILE A 272 -12.12 2.46 2.87
N TYR A 273 -10.88 1.92 2.79
CA TYR A 273 -10.56 0.57 3.22
C TYR A 273 -9.11 0.48 3.73
N THR A 274 -8.87 -0.53 4.54
CA THR A 274 -7.53 -1.00 4.90
C THR A 274 -7.38 -2.43 4.40
N SER A 275 -6.27 -2.72 3.71
CA SER A 275 -5.91 -4.07 3.27
C SER A 275 -4.74 -4.63 4.08
N CYS A 276 -4.71 -5.95 4.17
CA CYS A 276 -3.61 -6.76 4.67
C CYS A 276 -3.54 -8.03 3.83
N CYS A 277 -2.49 -8.23 3.06
CA CYS A 277 -2.29 -9.45 2.30
C CYS A 277 -1.30 -10.35 3.05
N ASN A 278 -1.67 -11.58 3.37
CA ASN A 278 -0.67 -12.61 3.65
C ASN A 278 -0.09 -13.05 2.29
N ALA A 279 1.00 -12.40 1.88
CA ALA A 279 1.60 -12.62 0.56
C ALA A 279 2.27 -13.99 0.44
N THR A 280 2.68 -14.58 1.55
CA THR A 280 3.21 -15.96 1.59
C THR A 280 2.14 -17.00 1.25
N ARG A 281 0.87 -16.74 1.63
CA ARG A 281 -0.24 -17.69 1.49
C ARG A 281 -1.26 -17.30 0.43
N GLY A 282 -1.15 -16.12 -0.19
CA GLY A 282 -2.09 -15.65 -1.20
C GLY A 282 -3.48 -15.31 -0.63
N VAL A 283 -3.55 -14.78 0.58
CA VAL A 283 -4.82 -14.40 1.24
C VAL A 283 -4.90 -12.89 1.37
N TYR A 284 -5.99 -12.30 0.88
CA TYR A 284 -6.28 -10.86 0.96
C TYR A 284 -7.29 -10.60 2.06
N TYR A 285 -6.90 -9.87 3.09
CA TYR A 285 -7.75 -9.41 4.19
C TYR A 285 -8.07 -7.95 4.00
N TYR A 286 -9.29 -7.53 4.37
CA TYR A 286 -9.66 -6.13 4.33
C TYR A 286 -10.67 -5.76 5.42
N THR A 287 -10.69 -4.47 5.75
CA THR A 287 -11.75 -3.76 6.45
C THR A 287 -12.18 -2.56 5.62
N THR A 288 -13.38 -2.03 5.83
CA THR A 288 -13.83 -0.77 5.21
C THR A 288 -14.23 0.23 6.29
N TYR A 289 -14.34 1.50 5.93
CA TYR A 289 -14.81 2.54 6.86
C TYR A 289 -16.18 2.19 7.47
N GLY A 290 -17.06 1.61 6.67
CA GLY A 290 -18.39 1.18 7.12
C GLY A 290 -18.43 -0.20 7.77
N ASN A 291 -17.39 -1.01 7.65
CA ASN A 291 -17.31 -2.37 8.21
C ASN A 291 -15.91 -2.67 8.75
N PRO A 292 -15.67 -2.52 10.07
CA PRO A 292 -14.38 -2.81 10.69
C PRO A 292 -14.11 -4.31 10.90
N GLN A 293 -15.01 -5.21 10.50
CA GLN A 293 -14.79 -6.64 10.58
C GLN A 293 -13.77 -7.07 9.53
N ILE A 294 -12.72 -7.77 9.94
CA ILE A 294 -11.73 -8.31 9.03
C ILE A 294 -12.38 -9.40 8.18
N THR A 295 -12.39 -9.19 6.86
CA THR A 295 -12.89 -10.13 5.87
C THR A 295 -11.73 -10.68 5.06
N ALA A 296 -11.75 -11.97 4.71
CA ALA A 296 -10.68 -12.66 4.00
C ALA A 296 -11.16 -13.21 2.66
N VAL A 297 -10.31 -13.10 1.63
CA VAL A 297 -10.46 -13.80 0.35
C VAL A 297 -9.15 -14.55 0.07
N ASP A 298 -9.24 -15.88 -0.03
CA ASP A 298 -8.12 -16.76 -0.33
C ASP A 298 -8.11 -17.09 -1.83
N MET A 299 -7.06 -16.65 -2.54
CA MET A 299 -6.97 -16.86 -3.99
C MET A 299 -6.92 -18.35 -4.38
N HIS A 300 -6.40 -19.21 -3.51
CA HIS A 300 -6.28 -20.64 -3.76
C HIS A 300 -7.60 -21.40 -3.64
N ARG A 301 -8.67 -20.74 -3.19
CA ARG A 301 -10.04 -21.31 -3.20
C ARG A 301 -10.80 -21.02 -4.47
N THR A 302 -10.14 -20.50 -5.50
CA THR A 302 -10.71 -20.24 -6.83
C THR A 302 -9.94 -21.00 -7.91
N ASP A 303 -10.51 -21.07 -9.12
CA ASP A 303 -9.81 -21.62 -10.28
C ASP A 303 -8.77 -20.62 -10.80
N LEU A 304 -7.54 -20.78 -10.34
CA LEU A 304 -6.41 -19.96 -10.81
C LEU A 304 -5.94 -20.32 -12.23
N GLN A 305 -6.46 -21.39 -12.85
CA GLN A 305 -6.19 -21.74 -14.25
C GLN A 305 -7.24 -21.19 -15.22
N GLY A 306 -8.27 -20.53 -14.68
CA GLY A 306 -9.33 -19.92 -15.47
C GLY A 306 -8.85 -18.75 -16.34
N SER A 307 -9.77 -18.23 -17.16
CA SER A 307 -9.56 -17.09 -18.05
C SER A 307 -10.53 -15.93 -17.81
N THR A 308 -11.25 -15.95 -16.70
CA THR A 308 -12.21 -14.91 -16.30
C THR A 308 -11.91 -14.41 -14.91
N LEU A 309 -12.10 -13.10 -14.68
CA LEU A 309 -11.97 -12.50 -13.36
C LEU A 309 -12.94 -13.13 -12.37
N THR A 310 -12.51 -13.27 -11.12
CA THR A 310 -13.40 -13.61 -10.01
C THR A 310 -13.56 -12.40 -9.11
N HIS A 311 -14.80 -12.07 -8.76
CA HIS A 311 -15.19 -10.84 -8.08
C HIS A 311 -15.76 -11.13 -6.70
N TYR A 312 -15.34 -10.37 -5.70
CA TYR A 312 -15.86 -10.42 -4.32
C TYR A 312 -16.24 -9.00 -3.88
N PRO A 313 -17.55 -8.65 -3.98
CA PRO A 313 -18.05 -7.36 -3.48
C PRO A 313 -17.74 -7.17 -2.01
N LEU A 314 -17.48 -5.92 -1.59
CA LEU A 314 -17.20 -5.59 -0.20
C LEU A 314 -18.42 -5.85 0.67
N LEU A 315 -18.22 -6.51 1.81
CA LEU A 315 -19.31 -6.87 2.72
C LEU A 315 -19.78 -5.67 3.55
N PRO A 316 -21.09 -5.47 3.72
CA PRO A 316 -21.63 -4.48 4.64
C PRO A 316 -21.40 -4.87 6.10
N LEU A 317 -21.50 -3.89 7.01
CA LEU A 317 -21.42 -4.14 8.44
C LEU A 317 -22.63 -4.95 8.92
N GLU A 318 -22.35 -6.04 9.64
CA GLU A 318 -23.30 -6.78 10.42
C GLU A 318 -22.92 -6.71 11.90
N ILE A 319 -23.79 -6.08 12.71
CA ILE A 319 -23.59 -6.04 14.17
C ILE A 319 -24.08 -7.36 14.76
N LYS A 320 -23.14 -8.14 15.32
CA LYS A 320 -23.47 -9.37 16.05
C LYS A 320 -23.93 -9.02 17.45
N GLN A 321 -25.16 -9.38 17.79
CA GLN A 321 -25.63 -9.35 19.18
C GLN A 321 -25.18 -10.63 19.87
N GLN A 322 -24.70 -10.49 21.10
CA GLN A 322 -24.19 -11.62 21.88
C GLN A 322 -25.22 -12.14 22.90
N ASN A 323 -26.31 -11.42 23.13
CA ASN A 323 -27.42 -11.74 24.04
C ASN A 323 -28.77 -11.78 23.34
#